data_b3237085c3031af4191fc84273bf01e8
#
_entry.id   b3237085c3031af4191fc84273bf01e8
#
_cell.length_a   1.000
_cell.length_b   1.000
_cell.length_c   1.000
_cell.angle_alpha   90.00
_cell.angle_beta   90.00
_cell.angle_gamma   90.00
#
_symmetry.space_group_name_H-M   'P 1'
#
loop_
_entity.id
_entity.type
_entity.pdbx_description
1 polymer ?
#
loop_
_entity_poly.entity_id
_entity_poly.type
_entity_poly.pdbx_seq_one_letter_code
_entity_poly.pdbx_strand_id
1 'polypeptide(L)'
;MDVVVTGAAGFVGSCLSRRLLAEGHRVFGLDLLIDRYDPSHFERRLRDLRGHPGFRFVRGDLCDPEALRAVFALGAPKAVVHLAALASVRASLADPPAYGRVNMMGTMNVLEAARAHGVTHVVVASSGSVYGADTPVPFSESAAADRPLSPYGASKRAMELAAWSYAHSFGMDVTVLRLFNVYGPYGRPDMMPFQWSVAIDQGRSLTLYAGGRLKRDWTFVEDTVDGIVAALGKPGGYRLYNLGRGEPVENLRFVRTLERLLGKTAHAVEAPAPATEQTQTWADIGRARAELGFEPKVSVEEGLERFVAWLRDEGLVGV
;
A
#
# COMPACT_ATOMS: atom_id res chain seq x y z
N MET A 1 1.20 11.60 -19.58
CA MET A 1 0.99 12.77 -18.69
C MET A 1 2.06 12.79 -17.60
N ASP A 2 2.16 13.92 -16.88
CA ASP A 2 3.02 14.06 -15.72
C ASP A 2 2.25 13.65 -14.46
N VAL A 3 2.84 12.77 -13.65
CA VAL A 3 2.23 12.26 -12.43
C VAL A 3 3.22 12.40 -11.27
N VAL A 4 2.80 13.02 -10.18
CA VAL A 4 3.54 12.98 -8.93
C VAL A 4 3.17 11.70 -8.19
N VAL A 5 4.17 10.92 -7.76
CA VAL A 5 3.99 9.73 -6.93
C VAL A 5 4.72 9.96 -5.61
N THR A 6 3.99 10.12 -4.52
CA THR A 6 4.60 10.13 -3.19
C THR A 6 4.72 8.72 -2.65
N GLY A 7 5.76 8.43 -1.89
CA GLY A 7 6.09 7.04 -1.52
C GLY A 7 6.67 6.24 -2.69
N ALA A 8 7.32 6.92 -3.64
CA ALA A 8 7.82 6.34 -4.88
C ALA A 8 8.92 5.28 -4.68
N ALA A 9 9.67 5.35 -3.59
CA ALA A 9 10.65 4.33 -3.19
C ALA A 9 10.04 3.24 -2.28
N GLY A 10 8.76 3.37 -1.95
CA GLY A 10 7.98 2.37 -1.23
C GLY A 10 7.64 1.16 -2.11
N PHE A 11 7.08 0.12 -1.51
CA PHE A 11 6.68 -1.11 -2.19
C PHE A 11 5.72 -0.84 -3.36
N VAL A 12 4.50 -0.42 -3.06
CA VAL A 12 3.47 -0.15 -4.09
C VAL A 12 3.88 1.00 -5.00
N GLY A 13 4.52 2.06 -4.44
CA GLY A 13 4.92 3.24 -5.20
C GLY A 13 5.97 2.94 -6.27
N SER A 14 6.93 2.07 -6.00
CA SER A 14 7.93 1.68 -7.01
C SER A 14 7.33 0.80 -8.12
N CYS A 15 6.41 -0.12 -7.78
CA CYS A 15 5.69 -0.92 -8.77
C CYS A 15 4.78 -0.05 -9.66
N LEU A 16 4.04 0.88 -9.05
CA LEU A 16 3.23 1.85 -9.78
C LEU A 16 4.08 2.73 -10.70
N SER A 17 5.21 3.23 -10.20
CA SER A 17 6.11 4.08 -11.00
C SER A 17 6.61 3.35 -12.25
N ARG A 18 7.01 2.06 -12.13
CA ARG A 18 7.39 1.23 -13.28
C ARG A 18 6.25 1.09 -14.28
N ARG A 19 5.05 0.82 -13.79
CA ARG A 19 3.87 0.67 -14.66
C ARG A 19 3.56 1.97 -15.41
N LEU A 20 3.53 3.11 -14.74
CA LEU A 20 3.27 4.41 -15.36
C LEU A 20 4.33 4.78 -16.40
N LEU A 21 5.61 4.52 -16.13
CA LEU A 21 6.70 4.74 -17.08
C LEU A 21 6.57 3.84 -18.30
N ALA A 22 6.22 2.57 -18.13
CA ALA A 22 5.98 1.63 -19.23
C ALA A 22 4.79 2.05 -20.12
N GLU A 23 3.80 2.76 -19.56
CA GLU A 23 2.67 3.35 -20.28
C GLU A 23 2.99 4.73 -20.89
N GLY A 24 4.25 5.18 -20.83
CA GLY A 24 4.71 6.44 -21.44
C GLY A 24 4.39 7.70 -20.63
N HIS A 25 4.06 7.56 -19.35
CA HIS A 25 3.91 8.70 -18.45
C HIS A 25 5.28 9.18 -17.94
N ARG A 26 5.37 10.46 -17.52
CA ARG A 26 6.50 10.93 -16.71
C ARG A 26 6.13 10.86 -15.23
N VAL A 27 7.04 10.37 -14.40
CA VAL A 27 6.82 10.18 -12.97
C VAL A 27 7.78 11.04 -12.16
N PHE A 28 7.24 11.88 -11.30
CA PHE A 28 7.97 12.69 -10.34
C PHE A 28 7.78 12.08 -8.95
N GLY A 29 8.79 11.32 -8.50
CA GLY A 29 8.75 10.59 -7.25
C GLY A 29 9.20 11.45 -6.06
N LEU A 30 8.47 11.36 -4.95
CA LEU A 30 8.87 11.90 -3.66
C LEU A 30 8.88 10.78 -2.61
N ASP A 31 9.96 10.65 -1.85
CA ASP A 31 10.05 9.74 -0.70
C ASP A 31 11.11 10.22 0.29
N LEU A 32 10.89 9.99 1.56
CA LEU A 32 11.86 10.35 2.61
C LEU A 32 12.99 9.33 2.73
N LEU A 33 12.78 8.08 2.29
CA LEU A 33 13.67 6.94 2.51
C LEU A 33 13.91 6.74 4.01
N ILE A 34 12.82 6.56 4.77
CA ILE A 34 12.88 6.42 6.23
C ILE A 34 13.72 5.22 6.64
N ASP A 35 14.56 5.40 7.64
CA ASP A 35 15.45 4.38 8.19
C ASP A 35 14.68 3.39 9.10
N ARG A 36 13.77 2.62 8.49
CA ARG A 36 12.95 1.62 9.20
C ARG A 36 13.46 0.19 9.00
N TYR A 37 14.16 -0.05 7.92
CA TYR A 37 14.76 -1.33 7.53
C TYR A 37 15.95 -1.08 6.61
N ASP A 38 16.71 -2.13 6.30
CA ASP A 38 17.94 -2.04 5.51
C ASP A 38 17.76 -1.16 4.25
N PRO A 39 18.58 -0.13 4.06
CA PRO A 39 18.52 0.78 2.90
C PRO A 39 18.58 0.08 1.55
N SER A 40 19.18 -1.11 1.47
CA SER A 40 19.26 -1.91 0.23
C SER A 40 17.89 -2.17 -0.40
N HIS A 41 16.82 -2.23 0.41
CA HIS A 41 15.46 -2.39 -0.11
C HIS A 41 14.99 -1.18 -0.92
N PHE A 42 15.37 0.03 -0.53
CA PHE A 42 15.07 1.23 -1.33
C PHE A 42 15.89 1.25 -2.62
N GLU A 43 17.17 0.87 -2.54
CA GLU A 43 18.05 0.81 -3.72
C GLU A 43 17.53 -0.22 -4.74
N ARG A 44 17.08 -1.40 -4.30
CA ARG A 44 16.43 -2.38 -5.19
C ARG A 44 15.21 -1.80 -5.90
N ARG A 45 14.36 -1.08 -5.17
CA ARG A 45 13.15 -0.48 -5.72
C ARG A 45 13.43 0.66 -6.68
N LEU A 46 14.48 1.43 -6.45
CA LEU A 46 14.85 2.59 -7.28
C LEU A 46 15.81 2.24 -8.41
N ARG A 47 16.44 1.06 -8.42
CA ARG A 47 17.52 0.68 -9.36
C ARG A 47 17.16 1.00 -10.80
N ASP A 48 16.07 0.42 -11.29
CA ASP A 48 15.64 0.59 -12.69
C ASP A 48 14.95 1.94 -12.94
N LEU A 49 14.31 2.49 -11.91
CA LEU A 49 13.60 3.76 -12.00
C LEU A 49 14.56 4.93 -12.23
N ARG A 50 15.69 4.99 -11.49
CA ARG A 50 16.68 6.09 -11.61
C ARG A 50 17.30 6.21 -13.00
N GLY A 51 17.40 5.09 -13.72
CA GLY A 51 17.92 5.08 -15.11
C GLY A 51 16.90 5.50 -16.17
N HIS A 52 15.60 5.55 -15.83
CA HIS A 52 14.57 5.83 -16.81
C HIS A 52 14.44 7.33 -17.10
N PRO A 53 14.47 7.79 -18.39
CA PRO A 53 14.46 9.22 -18.74
C PRO A 53 13.19 9.96 -18.29
N GLY A 54 12.07 9.24 -18.17
CA GLY A 54 10.78 9.76 -17.68
C GLY A 54 10.65 9.83 -16.16
N PHE A 55 11.66 9.36 -15.38
CA PHE A 55 11.61 9.38 -13.94
C PHE A 55 12.50 10.48 -13.35
N ARG A 56 11.96 11.23 -12.40
CA ARG A 56 12.72 12.17 -11.57
C ARG A 56 12.37 11.91 -10.11
N PHE A 57 13.36 12.03 -9.23
CA PHE A 57 13.20 11.67 -7.82
C PHE A 57 13.67 12.80 -6.90
N VAL A 58 12.85 13.17 -5.94
CA VAL A 58 13.16 14.08 -4.84
C VAL A 58 13.15 13.29 -3.55
N ARG A 59 14.24 13.34 -2.79
CA ARG A 59 14.27 12.84 -1.42
C ARG A 59 13.75 13.94 -0.50
N GLY A 60 12.64 13.70 0.21
CA GLY A 60 12.05 14.71 1.09
C GLY A 60 10.89 14.22 1.93
N ASP A 61 10.61 14.93 3.02
CA ASP A 61 9.50 14.68 3.93
C ASP A 61 8.21 15.36 3.41
N LEU A 62 7.08 14.67 3.48
CA LEU A 62 5.74 15.23 3.20
C LEU A 62 5.38 16.41 4.15
N CYS A 63 6.01 16.45 5.32
CA CYS A 63 5.81 17.50 6.29
C CYS A 63 6.69 18.74 6.02
N ASP A 64 7.56 18.67 5.01
CA ASP A 64 8.39 19.79 4.56
C ASP A 64 7.78 20.42 3.29
N PRO A 65 7.28 21.67 3.35
CA PRO A 65 6.74 22.36 2.17
C PRO A 65 7.77 22.55 1.05
N GLU A 66 9.07 22.63 1.35
CA GLU A 66 10.12 22.77 0.34
C GLU A 66 10.26 21.49 -0.50
N ALA A 67 10.18 20.32 0.15
CA ALA A 67 10.23 19.04 -0.56
C ALA A 67 9.03 18.90 -1.52
N LEU A 68 7.86 19.31 -1.09
CA LEU A 68 6.67 19.32 -1.96
C LEU A 68 6.84 20.33 -3.11
N ARG A 69 7.26 21.55 -2.85
CA ARG A 69 7.55 22.52 -3.92
C ARG A 69 8.56 21.98 -4.94
N ALA A 70 9.63 21.34 -4.45
CA ALA A 70 10.66 20.77 -5.32
C ALA A 70 10.13 19.69 -6.27
N VAL A 71 9.30 18.75 -5.78
CA VAL A 71 8.76 17.69 -6.64
C VAL A 71 7.72 18.22 -7.65
N PHE A 72 6.88 19.17 -7.25
CA PHE A 72 5.90 19.76 -8.16
C PHE A 72 6.55 20.67 -9.22
N ALA A 73 7.71 21.28 -8.92
CA ALA A 73 8.47 22.11 -9.87
C ALA A 73 9.18 21.31 -10.98
N LEU A 74 9.22 19.98 -10.91
CA LEU A 74 9.87 19.13 -11.92
C LEU A 74 9.11 19.09 -13.26
N GLY A 75 7.85 19.54 -13.29
CA GLY A 75 7.04 19.54 -14.49
C GLY A 75 5.68 20.21 -14.27
N ALA A 76 4.70 19.81 -15.07
CA ALA A 76 3.32 20.26 -14.97
C ALA A 76 2.38 19.08 -14.64
N PRO A 77 2.44 18.54 -13.41
CA PRO A 77 1.69 17.33 -13.06
C PRO A 77 0.17 17.57 -13.21
N LYS A 78 -0.49 16.61 -13.84
CA LYS A 78 -1.96 16.59 -13.99
C LYS A 78 -2.63 15.76 -12.92
N ALA A 79 -1.86 14.86 -12.30
CA ALA A 79 -2.36 14.00 -11.23
C ALA A 79 -1.30 13.76 -10.16
N VAL A 80 -1.77 13.42 -8.97
CA VAL A 80 -0.96 12.93 -7.86
C VAL A 80 -1.47 11.55 -7.45
N VAL A 81 -0.56 10.59 -7.25
CA VAL A 81 -0.86 9.35 -6.52
C VAL A 81 -0.12 9.38 -5.18
N HIS A 82 -0.88 9.56 -4.12
CA HIS A 82 -0.37 9.72 -2.76
C HIS A 82 -0.35 8.37 -2.03
N LEU A 83 0.83 7.72 -2.01
CA LEU A 83 1.08 6.43 -1.35
C LEU A 83 1.98 6.57 -0.11
N ALA A 84 2.68 7.69 0.05
CA ALA A 84 3.57 7.91 1.19
C ALA A 84 2.79 7.94 2.50
N ALA A 85 3.18 7.08 3.44
CA ALA A 85 2.58 7.00 4.76
C ALA A 85 3.45 6.17 5.70
N LEU A 86 3.30 6.36 7.00
CA LEU A 86 3.68 5.35 7.97
C LEU A 86 2.63 4.23 7.96
N ALA A 87 3.01 3.03 7.55
CA ALA A 87 2.07 1.95 7.25
C ALA A 87 2.36 0.69 8.09
N SER A 88 2.11 0.75 9.39
CA SER A 88 2.22 -0.41 10.28
C SER A 88 1.28 -0.27 11.46
N VAL A 89 0.34 -1.20 11.62
CA VAL A 89 -0.55 -1.28 12.78
C VAL A 89 0.26 -1.35 14.07
N ARG A 90 1.24 -2.28 14.14
CA ARG A 90 2.03 -2.50 15.36
C ARG A 90 2.90 -1.31 15.72
N ALA A 91 3.63 -0.75 14.77
CA ALA A 91 4.48 0.41 15.04
C ALA A 91 3.67 1.66 15.42
N SER A 92 2.40 1.77 15.00
CA SER A 92 1.54 2.89 15.37
C SER A 92 1.16 2.90 16.87
N LEU A 93 1.25 1.76 17.54
CA LEU A 93 1.04 1.68 19.00
C LEU A 93 2.24 2.23 19.78
N ALA A 94 3.45 2.17 19.20
CA ALA A 94 4.66 2.68 19.84
C ALA A 94 4.82 4.19 19.69
N ASP A 95 4.38 4.77 18.58
CA ASP A 95 4.48 6.23 18.32
C ASP A 95 3.23 6.75 17.58
N PRO A 96 2.08 6.84 18.25
CA PRO A 96 0.84 7.35 17.65
C PRO A 96 0.95 8.77 17.08
N PRO A 97 1.65 9.74 17.72
CA PRO A 97 1.77 11.10 17.20
C PRO A 97 2.45 11.17 15.82
N ALA A 98 3.46 10.33 15.54
CA ALA A 98 4.10 10.29 14.24
C ALA A 98 3.12 9.94 13.12
N TYR A 99 2.17 9.03 13.39
CA TYR A 99 1.13 8.66 12.42
C TYR A 99 0.15 9.81 12.14
N GLY A 100 -0.22 10.58 13.16
CA GLY A 100 -1.00 11.81 12.98
C GLY A 100 -0.25 12.83 12.13
N ARG A 101 1.00 13.11 12.46
CA ARG A 101 1.84 14.08 11.74
C ARG A 101 2.07 13.65 10.27
N VAL A 102 2.55 12.44 10.03
CA VAL A 102 2.92 12.02 8.68
C VAL A 102 1.69 11.69 7.84
N ASN A 103 0.76 10.88 8.36
CA ASN A 103 -0.35 10.41 7.55
C ASN A 103 -1.42 11.49 7.36
N MET A 104 -1.85 12.17 8.44
CA MET A 104 -2.90 13.17 8.34
C MET A 104 -2.35 14.52 7.83
N MET A 105 -1.38 15.12 8.53
CA MET A 105 -0.84 16.42 8.14
C MET A 105 -0.10 16.34 6.81
N GLY A 106 0.72 15.29 6.60
CA GLY A 106 1.40 15.07 5.32
C GLY A 106 0.42 14.96 4.14
N THR A 107 -0.73 14.27 4.32
CA THR A 107 -1.79 14.22 3.30
C THR A 107 -2.37 15.60 3.02
N MET A 108 -2.67 16.39 4.05
CA MET A 108 -3.17 17.76 3.87
C MET A 108 -2.15 18.62 3.10
N ASN A 109 -0.87 18.50 3.40
CA ASN A 109 0.18 19.21 2.69
C ASN A 109 0.24 18.81 1.20
N VAL A 110 0.09 17.52 0.89
CA VAL A 110 0.04 17.03 -0.50
C VAL A 110 -1.19 17.56 -1.23
N LEU A 111 -2.36 17.53 -0.61
CA LEU A 111 -3.60 18.06 -1.18
C LEU A 111 -3.49 19.57 -1.44
N GLU A 112 -2.92 20.32 -0.50
CA GLU A 112 -2.72 21.76 -0.66
C GLU A 112 -1.68 22.07 -1.74
N ALA A 113 -0.58 21.35 -1.81
CA ALA A 113 0.40 21.48 -2.89
C ALA A 113 -0.20 21.15 -4.25
N ALA A 114 -1.00 20.09 -4.34
CA ALA A 114 -1.72 19.71 -5.57
C ALA A 114 -2.67 20.85 -6.02
N ARG A 115 -3.46 21.38 -5.09
CA ARG A 115 -4.37 22.50 -5.34
C ARG A 115 -3.62 23.75 -5.81
N ALA A 116 -2.55 24.13 -5.13
CA ALA A 116 -1.74 25.31 -5.47
C ALA A 116 -1.07 25.22 -6.86
N HIS A 117 -0.78 23.99 -7.31
CA HIS A 117 -0.19 23.76 -8.65
C HIS A 117 -1.22 23.40 -9.74
N GLY A 118 -2.51 23.54 -9.46
CA GLY A 118 -3.57 23.29 -10.43
C GLY A 118 -3.69 21.82 -10.86
N VAL A 119 -3.31 20.89 -9.99
CA VAL A 119 -3.52 19.45 -10.23
C VAL A 119 -5.01 19.15 -10.21
N THR A 120 -5.49 18.45 -11.22
CA THR A 120 -6.92 18.18 -11.38
C THR A 120 -7.39 16.92 -10.66
N HIS A 121 -6.51 15.95 -10.43
CA HIS A 121 -6.89 14.68 -9.81
C HIS A 121 -5.86 14.19 -8.79
N VAL A 122 -6.32 13.81 -7.61
CA VAL A 122 -5.50 13.20 -6.55
C VAL A 122 -6.06 11.83 -6.18
N VAL A 123 -5.24 10.78 -6.31
CA VAL A 123 -5.55 9.43 -5.84
C VAL A 123 -4.83 9.22 -4.50
N VAL A 124 -5.57 8.89 -3.44
CA VAL A 124 -5.05 8.76 -2.07
C VAL A 124 -5.16 7.32 -1.60
N ALA A 125 -4.05 6.72 -1.20
CA ALA A 125 -4.06 5.37 -0.62
C ALA A 125 -4.46 5.39 0.86
N SER A 126 -5.66 4.91 1.14
CA SER A 126 -6.14 4.53 2.47
C SER A 126 -5.86 3.03 2.75
N SER A 127 -6.57 2.43 3.66
CA SER A 127 -6.34 1.05 4.09
C SER A 127 -7.63 0.39 4.58
N GLY A 128 -7.76 -0.93 4.38
CA GLY A 128 -8.77 -1.73 5.06
C GLY A 128 -8.71 -1.69 6.59
N SER A 129 -7.59 -1.20 7.17
CA SER A 129 -7.47 -0.98 8.63
C SER A 129 -8.35 0.15 9.18
N VAL A 130 -9.05 0.91 8.33
CA VAL A 130 -10.07 1.89 8.76
C VAL A 130 -11.32 1.21 9.31
N TYR A 131 -11.60 -0.02 8.89
CA TYR A 131 -12.73 -0.79 9.38
C TYR A 131 -12.49 -1.29 10.80
N GLY A 132 -13.50 -1.14 11.65
CA GLY A 132 -13.46 -1.61 13.04
C GLY A 132 -13.82 -3.08 13.20
N ALA A 133 -13.64 -3.60 14.42
CA ALA A 133 -13.94 -5.01 14.74
C ALA A 133 -15.41 -5.38 14.50
N ASP A 134 -16.31 -4.44 14.71
CA ASP A 134 -17.76 -4.64 14.59
C ASP A 134 -18.26 -4.48 13.14
N THR A 135 -17.38 -4.19 12.19
CA THR A 135 -17.76 -4.03 10.78
C THR A 135 -18.04 -5.42 10.17
N PRO A 136 -19.22 -5.66 9.62
CA PRO A 136 -19.52 -6.91 8.93
C PRO A 136 -18.62 -7.15 7.73
N VAL A 137 -18.26 -8.39 7.49
CA VAL A 137 -17.53 -8.81 6.28
C VAL A 137 -18.48 -9.39 5.24
N PRO A 138 -18.23 -9.18 3.93
CA PRO A 138 -17.13 -8.38 3.37
C PRO A 138 -17.28 -6.90 3.71
N PHE A 139 -16.14 -6.22 3.92
CA PHE A 139 -16.13 -4.79 4.23
C PHE A 139 -16.61 -3.96 3.05
N SER A 140 -17.68 -3.22 3.21
CA SER A 140 -18.24 -2.31 2.21
C SER A 140 -17.81 -0.86 2.46
N GLU A 141 -17.63 -0.08 1.37
CA GLU A 141 -17.34 1.35 1.46
C GLU A 141 -18.44 2.16 2.13
N SER A 142 -19.66 1.64 2.16
CA SER A 142 -20.82 2.23 2.85
C SER A 142 -20.76 2.08 4.39
N ALA A 143 -19.90 1.21 4.91
CA ALA A 143 -19.71 1.07 6.35
C ALA A 143 -19.07 2.33 6.94
N ALA A 144 -19.50 2.72 8.14
CA ALA A 144 -19.09 3.96 8.79
C ALA A 144 -17.59 4.12 9.00
N ALA A 145 -16.84 3.01 9.23
CA ALA A 145 -15.39 2.99 9.46
C ALA A 145 -14.95 4.04 10.52
N ASP A 146 -15.71 4.16 11.60
CA ASP A 146 -15.53 5.15 12.66
C ASP A 146 -14.87 4.62 13.94
N ARG A 147 -14.58 3.30 13.99
CA ARG A 147 -13.98 2.60 15.14
C ARG A 147 -12.74 1.79 14.76
N PRO A 148 -11.72 2.40 14.13
CA PRO A 148 -10.51 1.68 13.75
C PRO A 148 -9.77 1.15 15.00
N LEU A 149 -9.17 -0.05 14.91
CA LEU A 149 -8.54 -0.74 16.03
C LEU A 149 -7.13 -0.24 16.37
N SER A 150 -6.60 0.72 15.62
CA SER A 150 -5.22 1.20 15.80
C SER A 150 -5.06 2.66 15.44
N PRO A 151 -4.03 3.35 16.00
CA PRO A 151 -3.67 4.70 15.57
C PRO A 151 -3.38 4.80 14.06
N TYR A 152 -2.82 3.74 13.45
CA TYR A 152 -2.66 3.68 11.99
C TYR A 152 -4.01 3.74 11.27
N GLY A 153 -4.97 2.89 11.63
CA GLY A 153 -6.32 2.92 11.05
C GLY A 153 -7.00 4.26 11.25
N ALA A 154 -6.88 4.85 12.45
CA ALA A 154 -7.42 6.18 12.76
C ALA A 154 -6.78 7.27 11.89
N SER A 155 -5.45 7.26 11.71
CA SER A 155 -4.76 8.22 10.84
C SER A 155 -5.17 8.08 9.38
N LYS A 156 -5.39 6.85 8.89
CA LYS A 156 -5.90 6.60 7.53
C LYS A 156 -7.33 7.11 7.36
N ARG A 157 -8.19 6.90 8.35
CA ARG A 157 -9.56 7.45 8.31
C ARG A 157 -9.55 8.98 8.32
N ALA A 158 -8.68 9.61 9.11
CA ALA A 158 -8.51 11.05 9.11
C ALA A 158 -8.07 11.60 7.73
N MET A 159 -7.18 10.89 7.03
CA MET A 159 -6.83 11.21 5.63
C MET A 159 -8.04 11.18 4.69
N GLU A 160 -8.93 10.19 4.81
CA GLU A 160 -10.15 10.10 3.98
C GLU A 160 -11.07 11.30 4.21
N LEU A 161 -11.22 11.73 5.47
CA LEU A 161 -12.05 12.90 5.83
C LEU A 161 -11.43 14.21 5.29
N ALA A 162 -10.10 14.36 5.39
CA ALA A 162 -9.41 15.49 4.78
C ALA A 162 -9.58 15.49 3.25
N ALA A 163 -9.40 14.32 2.59
CA ALA A 163 -9.59 14.17 1.16
C ALA A 163 -11.01 14.55 0.70
N TRP A 164 -12.03 14.10 1.46
CA TRP A 164 -13.41 14.50 1.20
C TRP A 164 -13.64 16.00 1.33
N SER A 165 -13.08 16.63 2.36
CA SER A 165 -13.24 18.06 2.57
C SER A 165 -12.61 18.90 1.47
N TYR A 166 -11.45 18.49 0.94
CA TYR A 166 -10.81 19.15 -0.20
C TYR A 166 -11.63 18.99 -1.50
N ALA A 167 -12.16 17.80 -1.75
CA ALA A 167 -13.06 17.60 -2.89
C ALA A 167 -14.31 18.50 -2.80
N HIS A 168 -14.94 18.55 -1.62
CA HIS A 168 -16.14 19.34 -1.40
C HIS A 168 -15.89 20.85 -1.43
N SER A 169 -14.87 21.33 -0.72
CA SER A 169 -14.65 22.76 -0.51
C SER A 169 -13.92 23.45 -1.65
N PHE A 170 -13.08 22.70 -2.40
CA PHE A 170 -12.25 23.25 -3.46
C PHE A 170 -12.54 22.65 -4.85
N GLY A 171 -13.55 21.77 -4.96
CA GLY A 171 -13.93 21.16 -6.23
C GLY A 171 -12.85 20.25 -6.84
N MET A 172 -11.95 19.70 -6.02
CA MET A 172 -10.91 18.79 -6.49
C MET A 172 -11.48 17.41 -6.79
N ASP A 173 -11.01 16.76 -7.85
CA ASP A 173 -11.26 15.34 -8.04
C ASP A 173 -10.34 14.53 -7.11
N VAL A 174 -10.92 13.80 -6.15
CA VAL A 174 -10.16 13.01 -5.20
C VAL A 174 -10.71 11.59 -5.13
N THR A 175 -9.87 10.62 -5.47
CA THR A 175 -10.21 9.20 -5.34
C THR A 175 -9.45 8.58 -4.18
N VAL A 176 -10.15 8.02 -3.22
CA VAL A 176 -9.58 7.31 -2.08
C VAL A 176 -9.66 5.81 -2.31
N LEU A 177 -8.54 5.11 -2.12
CA LEU A 177 -8.43 3.67 -2.30
C LEU A 177 -8.07 3.00 -0.97
N ARG A 178 -8.98 2.21 -0.41
CA ARG A 178 -8.73 1.36 0.77
C ARG A 178 -8.02 0.10 0.31
N LEU A 179 -6.69 0.10 0.42
CA LEU A 179 -5.86 -1.05 0.06
C LEU A 179 -5.95 -2.12 1.15
N PHE A 180 -6.04 -3.39 0.73
CA PHE A 180 -5.99 -4.54 1.61
C PHE A 180 -4.55 -5.08 1.73
N ASN A 181 -4.35 -6.34 2.13
CA ASN A 181 -3.01 -6.87 2.40
C ASN A 181 -2.23 -7.08 1.09
N VAL A 182 -1.52 -6.05 0.63
CA VAL A 182 -0.71 -6.12 -0.60
C VAL A 182 0.55 -6.94 -0.36
N TYR A 183 0.87 -7.87 -1.28
CA TYR A 183 2.10 -8.66 -1.27
C TYR A 183 2.65 -8.84 -2.70
N GLY A 184 3.90 -9.30 -2.82
CA GLY A 184 4.54 -9.54 -4.11
C GLY A 184 5.99 -9.05 -4.18
N PRO A 185 6.62 -9.09 -5.37
CA PRO A 185 7.95 -8.57 -5.61
C PRO A 185 8.13 -7.14 -5.11
N TYR A 186 9.33 -6.83 -4.62
CA TYR A 186 9.65 -5.56 -3.95
C TYR A 186 8.94 -5.34 -2.62
N GLY A 187 8.28 -6.37 -2.07
CA GLY A 187 7.55 -6.34 -0.82
C GLY A 187 8.36 -5.80 0.35
N ARG A 188 7.66 -5.35 1.38
CA ARG A 188 8.30 -4.78 2.57
C ARG A 188 8.88 -5.90 3.45
N PRO A 189 10.13 -5.76 3.94
CA PRO A 189 10.77 -6.78 4.77
C PRO A 189 10.13 -6.92 6.17
N ASP A 190 9.38 -5.92 6.63
CA ASP A 190 8.66 -5.94 7.91
C ASP A 190 7.25 -6.57 7.83
N MET A 191 6.83 -7.01 6.65
CA MET A 191 5.54 -7.69 6.45
C MET A 191 5.66 -9.22 6.50
N MET A 192 4.59 -9.86 6.95
CA MET A 192 4.53 -11.32 7.12
C MET A 192 4.99 -12.13 5.90
N PRO A 193 4.60 -11.86 4.66
CA PRO A 193 5.05 -12.64 3.52
C PRO A 193 6.57 -12.71 3.39
N PHE A 194 7.25 -11.58 3.55
CA PHE A 194 8.69 -11.50 3.50
C PHE A 194 9.34 -12.17 4.71
N GLN A 195 8.87 -11.83 5.93
CA GLN A 195 9.41 -12.39 7.17
C GLN A 195 9.26 -13.91 7.23
N TRP A 196 8.11 -14.44 6.82
CA TRP A 196 7.88 -15.89 6.80
C TRP A 196 8.76 -16.60 5.77
N SER A 197 8.90 -16.04 4.56
CA SER A 197 9.76 -16.64 3.54
C SER A 197 11.21 -16.75 4.00
N VAL A 198 11.75 -15.67 4.56
CA VAL A 198 13.14 -15.66 5.08
C VAL A 198 13.28 -16.56 6.32
N ALA A 199 12.29 -16.58 7.21
CA ALA A 199 12.33 -17.46 8.39
C ALA A 199 12.30 -18.94 7.99
N ILE A 200 11.44 -19.34 7.05
CA ILE A 200 11.38 -20.72 6.54
C ILE A 200 12.71 -21.08 5.86
N ASP A 201 13.22 -20.20 5.00
CA ASP A 201 14.47 -20.45 4.29
C ASP A 201 15.67 -20.67 5.24
N GLN A 202 15.74 -19.88 6.31
CA GLN A 202 16.81 -19.92 7.31
C GLN A 202 16.57 -20.90 8.46
N GLY A 203 15.47 -21.66 8.45
CA GLY A 203 15.12 -22.58 9.55
C GLY A 203 14.81 -21.89 10.88
N ARG A 204 14.44 -20.58 10.84
CA ARG A 204 14.04 -19.81 12.02
C ARG A 204 12.56 -20.01 12.35
N SER A 205 12.20 -19.83 13.62
CA SER A 205 10.79 -19.86 14.02
C SER A 205 10.03 -18.66 13.46
N LEU A 206 8.75 -18.88 13.12
CA LEU A 206 7.79 -17.84 12.76
C LEU A 206 6.57 -17.91 13.69
N THR A 207 5.96 -16.77 13.95
CA THR A 207 4.77 -16.70 14.80
C THR A 207 3.51 -16.84 13.95
N LEU A 208 2.63 -17.78 14.32
CA LEU A 208 1.29 -17.93 13.79
C LEU A 208 0.24 -17.56 14.84
N TYR A 209 -0.36 -16.39 14.71
CA TYR A 209 -1.45 -15.99 15.59
C TYR A 209 -2.67 -16.89 15.40
N ALA A 210 -3.27 -17.32 16.52
CA ALA A 210 -4.39 -18.23 16.57
C ALA A 210 -4.18 -19.50 15.72
N GLY A 211 -2.96 -20.06 15.72
CA GLY A 211 -2.62 -21.25 14.92
C GLY A 211 -2.75 -21.06 13.41
N GLY A 212 -2.66 -19.82 12.93
CA GLY A 212 -2.79 -19.49 11.51
C GLY A 212 -4.22 -19.43 10.98
N ARG A 213 -5.24 -19.51 11.85
CA ARG A 213 -6.66 -19.45 11.46
C ARG A 213 -7.16 -18.06 11.09
N LEU A 214 -6.37 -17.01 11.36
CA LEU A 214 -6.72 -15.65 10.91
C LEU A 214 -6.76 -15.60 9.39
N LYS A 215 -7.81 -14.96 8.85
CA LYS A 215 -8.01 -14.81 7.41
C LYS A 215 -7.69 -13.39 6.95
N ARG A 216 -6.99 -13.27 5.84
CA ARG A 216 -6.63 -11.99 5.23
C ARG A 216 -6.96 -12.00 3.74
N ASP A 217 -7.40 -10.86 3.26
CA ASP A 217 -7.53 -10.57 1.84
C ASP A 217 -6.13 -10.20 1.32
N TRP A 218 -5.44 -11.21 0.77
CA TRP A 218 -4.11 -11.06 0.19
C TRP A 218 -4.22 -10.67 -1.28
N THR A 219 -3.79 -9.46 -1.59
CA THR A 219 -3.89 -8.88 -2.94
C THR A 219 -2.51 -8.76 -3.56
N PHE A 220 -2.31 -9.34 -4.73
CA PHE A 220 -1.03 -9.24 -5.43
C PHE A 220 -0.77 -7.79 -5.87
N VAL A 221 0.50 -7.38 -5.85
CA VAL A 221 0.87 -5.97 -6.08
C VAL A 221 0.49 -5.47 -7.46
N GLU A 222 0.57 -6.32 -8.49
CA GLU A 222 0.17 -5.94 -9.86
C GLU A 222 -1.33 -5.66 -9.95
N ASP A 223 -2.18 -6.49 -9.32
CA ASP A 223 -3.62 -6.24 -9.25
C ASP A 223 -3.92 -4.92 -8.52
N THR A 224 -3.19 -4.64 -7.43
CA THR A 224 -3.31 -3.36 -6.71
C THR A 224 -2.93 -2.18 -7.61
N VAL A 225 -1.83 -2.30 -8.37
CA VAL A 225 -1.38 -1.28 -9.32
C VAL A 225 -2.39 -1.08 -10.44
N ASP A 226 -2.97 -2.15 -10.97
CA ASP A 226 -4.05 -2.07 -11.99
C ASP A 226 -5.25 -1.27 -11.46
N GLY A 227 -5.65 -1.51 -10.21
CA GLY A 227 -6.72 -0.74 -9.57
C GLY A 227 -6.37 0.75 -9.39
N ILE A 228 -5.12 1.08 -9.03
CA ILE A 228 -4.66 2.46 -8.90
C ILE A 228 -4.64 3.15 -10.27
N VAL A 229 -4.14 2.49 -11.32
CA VAL A 229 -4.12 3.02 -12.70
C VAL A 229 -5.53 3.22 -13.23
N ALA A 230 -6.44 2.28 -12.98
CA ALA A 230 -7.84 2.42 -13.36
C ALA A 230 -8.50 3.63 -12.67
N ALA A 231 -8.23 3.83 -11.37
CA ALA A 231 -8.72 5.00 -10.63
C ALA A 231 -8.12 6.30 -11.18
N LEU A 232 -6.82 6.31 -11.49
CA LEU A 232 -6.13 7.47 -12.07
C LEU A 232 -6.73 7.89 -13.42
N GLY A 233 -7.21 6.94 -14.22
CA GLY A 233 -7.89 7.17 -15.50
C GLY A 233 -9.33 7.67 -15.39
N LYS A 234 -9.92 7.74 -14.17
CA LYS A 234 -11.34 8.09 -13.98
C LYS A 234 -11.53 9.18 -12.92
N PRO A 235 -11.10 10.44 -13.19
CA PRO A 235 -11.39 11.56 -12.29
C PRO A 235 -12.91 11.82 -12.19
N GLY A 236 -13.35 12.47 -11.11
CA GLY A 236 -14.76 12.88 -10.96
C GLY A 236 -15.24 13.00 -9.52
N GLY A 237 -15.07 14.17 -8.93
CA GLY A 237 -15.49 14.49 -7.57
C GLY A 237 -14.81 13.61 -6.51
N TYR A 238 -15.49 13.36 -5.39
CA TYR A 238 -14.99 12.44 -4.37
C TYR A 238 -15.45 11.02 -4.64
N ARG A 239 -14.51 10.09 -4.68
CA ARG A 239 -14.78 8.66 -4.85
C ARG A 239 -14.01 7.83 -3.83
N LEU A 240 -14.61 6.74 -3.39
CA LEU A 240 -14.04 5.82 -2.41
C LEU A 240 -14.21 4.38 -2.90
N TYR A 241 -13.12 3.61 -2.92
CA TYR A 241 -13.13 2.21 -3.35
C TYR A 241 -12.29 1.33 -2.45
N ASN A 242 -12.72 0.11 -2.23
CA ASN A 242 -11.89 -0.97 -1.73
C ASN A 242 -11.09 -1.59 -2.88
N LEU A 243 -9.78 -1.76 -2.68
CA LEU A 243 -8.94 -2.55 -3.56
C LEU A 243 -8.36 -3.74 -2.78
N GLY A 244 -8.99 -4.88 -2.95
CA GLY A 244 -8.65 -6.17 -2.39
C GLY A 244 -8.81 -7.25 -3.45
N ARG A 245 -8.44 -8.50 -3.13
CA ARG A 245 -8.77 -9.62 -4.00
C ARG A 245 -10.26 -10.00 -3.91
N GLY A 246 -10.92 -9.67 -2.79
CA GLY A 246 -12.29 -10.07 -2.51
C GLY A 246 -12.41 -11.53 -2.05
N GLU A 247 -11.31 -12.14 -1.63
CA GLU A 247 -11.25 -13.53 -1.18
C GLU A 247 -10.37 -13.66 0.07
N PRO A 248 -10.91 -14.05 1.23
CA PRO A 248 -10.12 -14.22 2.44
C PRO A 248 -9.38 -15.56 2.45
N VAL A 249 -8.07 -15.53 2.68
CA VAL A 249 -7.20 -16.71 2.77
C VAL A 249 -6.66 -16.85 4.18
N GLU A 250 -6.68 -18.07 4.73
CA GLU A 250 -6.06 -18.37 6.03
C GLU A 250 -4.54 -18.22 5.97
N ASN A 251 -3.98 -17.64 7.02
CA ASN A 251 -2.52 -17.48 7.12
C ASN A 251 -1.79 -18.83 7.10
N LEU A 252 -2.40 -19.88 7.62
CA LEU A 252 -1.83 -21.24 7.56
C LEU A 252 -1.71 -21.75 6.11
N ARG A 253 -2.73 -21.51 5.26
CA ARG A 253 -2.66 -21.87 3.83
C ARG A 253 -1.54 -21.11 3.13
N PHE A 254 -1.36 -19.83 3.47
CA PHE A 254 -0.28 -19.01 2.94
C PHE A 254 1.10 -19.58 3.31
N VAL A 255 1.31 -19.96 4.60
CA VAL A 255 2.57 -20.58 5.07
C VAL A 255 2.82 -21.91 4.38
N ARG A 256 1.83 -22.78 4.26
CA ARG A 256 1.97 -24.08 3.56
C ARG A 256 2.37 -23.92 2.10
N THR A 257 1.86 -22.88 1.44
CA THR A 257 2.27 -22.58 0.06
C THR A 257 3.74 -22.16 0.02
N LEU A 258 4.20 -21.33 0.98
CA LEU A 258 5.62 -20.97 1.07
C LEU A 258 6.52 -22.18 1.37
N GLU A 259 6.12 -23.09 2.26
CA GLU A 259 6.84 -24.35 2.55
C GLU A 259 7.07 -25.16 1.25
N ARG A 260 6.01 -25.36 0.49
CA ARG A 260 6.07 -26.08 -0.80
C ARG A 260 7.02 -25.39 -1.78
N LEU A 261 6.94 -24.06 -1.91
CA LEU A 261 7.75 -23.28 -2.85
C LEU A 261 9.22 -23.21 -2.46
N LEU A 262 9.52 -23.15 -1.17
CA LEU A 262 10.88 -23.09 -0.64
C LEU A 262 11.49 -24.48 -0.44
N GLY A 263 10.69 -25.55 -0.50
CA GLY A 263 11.14 -26.92 -0.24
C GLY A 263 11.57 -27.17 1.21
N LYS A 264 11.08 -26.36 2.16
CA LYS A 264 11.48 -26.37 3.58
C LYS A 264 10.25 -26.29 4.48
N THR A 265 10.32 -26.88 5.66
CA THR A 265 9.23 -26.85 6.65
C THR A 265 9.36 -25.66 7.60
N ALA A 266 8.26 -24.99 7.88
CA ALA A 266 8.20 -23.88 8.82
C ALA A 266 8.26 -24.37 10.28
N HIS A 267 9.07 -23.73 11.10
CA HIS A 267 9.03 -23.87 12.55
C HIS A 267 8.02 -22.87 13.14
N ALA A 268 6.72 -23.23 13.07
CA ALA A 268 5.65 -22.34 13.52
C ALA A 268 5.45 -22.39 15.04
N VAL A 269 5.42 -21.23 15.68
CA VAL A 269 5.06 -21.05 17.08
C VAL A 269 3.71 -20.37 17.17
N GLU A 270 2.75 -21.02 17.83
CA GLU A 270 1.42 -20.44 18.02
C GLU A 270 1.47 -19.36 19.12
N ALA A 271 0.77 -18.25 18.87
CA ALA A 271 0.56 -17.19 19.83
C ALA A 271 -0.90 -16.68 19.78
N PRO A 272 -1.43 -16.10 20.89
CA PRO A 272 -2.73 -15.46 20.87
C PRO A 272 -2.69 -14.24 19.93
N ALA A 273 -3.82 -14.00 19.26
CA ALA A 273 -3.95 -12.83 18.39
C ALA A 273 -3.96 -11.53 19.24
N PRO A 274 -3.17 -10.51 18.87
CA PRO A 274 -3.27 -9.20 19.53
C PRO A 274 -4.67 -8.59 19.37
N ALA A 275 -5.10 -7.76 20.32
CA ALA A 275 -6.40 -7.10 20.28
C ALA A 275 -6.63 -6.17 19.06
N THR A 276 -5.55 -5.75 18.42
CA THR A 276 -5.60 -4.96 17.16
C THR A 276 -5.74 -5.80 15.89
N GLU A 277 -5.73 -7.13 16.02
CA GLU A 277 -5.89 -8.05 14.90
C GLU A 277 -7.33 -8.51 14.76
N GLN A 278 -7.94 -8.25 13.61
CA GLN A 278 -9.24 -8.82 13.27
C GLN A 278 -9.10 -10.31 12.95
N THR A 279 -10.11 -11.12 13.29
CA THR A 279 -10.13 -12.54 12.94
C THR A 279 -10.17 -12.75 11.43
N GLN A 280 -10.83 -11.84 10.72
CA GLN A 280 -10.99 -11.88 9.28
C GLN A 280 -11.02 -10.47 8.70
N THR A 281 -10.29 -10.26 7.59
CA THR A 281 -10.40 -9.04 6.77
C THR A 281 -10.68 -9.44 5.33
N TRP A 282 -11.64 -8.75 4.69
CA TRP A 282 -12.14 -9.14 3.38
C TRP A 282 -12.88 -7.97 2.73
N ALA A 283 -12.44 -7.58 1.52
CA ALA A 283 -13.02 -6.48 0.76
C ALA A 283 -14.28 -6.88 0.02
N ASP A 284 -15.33 -6.09 0.11
CA ASP A 284 -16.30 -5.99 -0.97
C ASP A 284 -15.68 -5.12 -2.08
N ILE A 285 -15.44 -5.70 -3.24
CA ILE A 285 -14.87 -5.02 -4.41
C ILE A 285 -15.92 -4.71 -5.48
N GLY A 286 -17.19 -4.93 -5.20
CA GLY A 286 -18.28 -4.76 -6.16
C GLY A 286 -18.32 -3.37 -6.77
N ARG A 287 -18.10 -2.34 -5.97
CA ARG A 287 -18.05 -0.96 -6.44
C ARG A 287 -16.84 -0.68 -7.35
N ALA A 288 -15.64 -1.12 -6.95
CA ALA A 288 -14.43 -0.98 -7.77
C ALA A 288 -14.56 -1.75 -9.09
N ARG A 289 -15.17 -2.93 -9.07
CA ARG A 289 -15.46 -3.71 -10.27
C ARG A 289 -16.40 -2.97 -11.22
N ALA A 290 -17.53 -2.47 -10.72
CA ALA A 290 -18.55 -1.81 -11.53
C ALA A 290 -18.06 -0.46 -12.11
N GLU A 291 -17.40 0.36 -11.29
CA GLU A 291 -17.07 1.73 -11.66
C GLU A 291 -15.67 1.87 -12.27
N LEU A 292 -14.68 1.07 -11.84
CA LEU A 292 -13.31 1.12 -12.34
C LEU A 292 -13.01 0.00 -13.36
N GLY A 293 -13.77 -1.08 -13.38
CA GLY A 293 -13.43 -2.30 -14.11
C GLY A 293 -12.32 -3.10 -13.41
N PHE A 294 -12.19 -2.94 -12.09
CA PHE A 294 -11.16 -3.61 -11.30
C PHE A 294 -11.45 -5.09 -11.17
N GLU A 295 -10.60 -5.92 -11.70
CA GLU A 295 -10.67 -7.39 -11.65
C GLU A 295 -9.31 -7.94 -11.20
N PRO A 296 -9.14 -8.31 -9.91
CA PRO A 296 -7.91 -8.94 -9.46
C PRO A 296 -7.80 -10.35 -10.06
N LYS A 297 -6.68 -10.63 -10.71
CA LYS A 297 -6.49 -11.85 -11.54
C LYS A 297 -5.57 -12.87 -10.89
N VAL A 298 -4.61 -12.41 -10.08
CA VAL A 298 -3.54 -13.25 -9.58
C VAL A 298 -3.99 -14.02 -8.33
N SER A 299 -3.97 -15.35 -8.38
CA SER A 299 -4.25 -16.18 -7.19
C SER A 299 -3.15 -16.03 -6.14
N VAL A 300 -3.44 -16.39 -4.88
CA VAL A 300 -2.43 -16.33 -3.81
C VAL A 300 -1.27 -17.28 -4.12
N GLU A 301 -1.54 -18.45 -4.67
CA GLU A 301 -0.55 -19.44 -5.04
C GLU A 301 0.38 -18.90 -6.15
N GLU A 302 -0.19 -18.39 -7.24
CA GLU A 302 0.56 -17.79 -8.34
C GLU A 302 1.38 -16.58 -7.89
N GLY A 303 0.77 -15.69 -7.10
CA GLY A 303 1.45 -14.51 -6.57
C GLY A 303 2.61 -14.87 -5.66
N LEU A 304 2.49 -15.96 -4.86
CA LEU A 304 3.59 -16.47 -4.04
C LEU A 304 4.69 -17.12 -4.87
N GLU A 305 4.37 -17.83 -5.95
CA GLU A 305 5.36 -18.35 -6.90
C GLU A 305 6.22 -17.22 -7.48
N ARG A 306 5.59 -16.15 -7.96
CA ARG A 306 6.29 -14.96 -8.49
C ARG A 306 7.08 -14.24 -7.40
N PHE A 307 6.55 -14.19 -6.18
CA PHE A 307 7.22 -13.55 -5.04
C PHE A 307 8.48 -14.32 -4.61
N VAL A 308 8.39 -15.65 -4.48
CA VAL A 308 9.53 -16.50 -4.12
C VAL A 308 10.59 -16.50 -5.21
N ALA A 309 10.20 -16.52 -6.49
CA ALA A 309 11.13 -16.38 -7.60
C ALA A 309 11.92 -15.06 -7.49
N TRP A 310 11.22 -13.94 -7.26
CA TRP A 310 11.89 -12.65 -7.05
C TRP A 310 12.81 -12.64 -5.82
N LEU A 311 12.44 -13.29 -4.71
CA LEU A 311 13.31 -13.39 -3.52
C LEU A 311 14.62 -14.15 -3.84
N ARG A 312 14.54 -15.20 -4.67
CA ARG A 312 15.72 -15.96 -5.15
C ARG A 312 16.59 -15.12 -6.06
N ASP A 313 16.01 -14.46 -7.04
CA ASP A 313 16.73 -13.60 -8.00
C ASP A 313 17.48 -12.46 -7.31
N GLU A 314 16.94 -11.94 -6.21
CA GLU A 314 17.58 -10.91 -5.39
C GLU A 314 18.53 -11.48 -4.30
N GLY A 315 18.70 -12.80 -4.23
CA GLY A 315 19.56 -13.46 -3.25
C GLY A 315 19.07 -13.32 -1.80
N LEU A 316 17.77 -13.16 -1.59
CA LEU A 316 17.15 -12.95 -0.28
C LEU A 316 16.71 -14.26 0.39
N VAL A 317 16.57 -15.32 -0.39
CA VAL A 317 16.38 -16.70 0.04
C VAL A 317 17.20 -17.63 -0.84
N GLY A 318 17.49 -18.86 -0.36
CA GLY A 318 18.24 -19.85 -1.12
C GLY A 318 17.51 -20.37 -2.36
N VAL A 319 18.28 -20.95 -3.28
CA VAL A 319 17.78 -21.57 -4.52
C VAL A 319 17.13 -22.92 -4.22
#